data_719645b755b53fd2859c696947319ed0
#
_entry.id   719645b755b53fd2859c696947319ed0
#
_cell.length_a   1.000
_cell.length_b   1.000
_cell.length_c   1.000
_cell.angle_alpha   90.00
_cell.angle_beta   90.00
_cell.angle_gamma   90.00
#
_symmetry.space_group_name_H-M   'P 1'
#
loop_
_entity.id
_entity.type
_entity.pdbx_description
1 polymer ?
#
loop_
_entity_poly.entity_id
_entity_poly.type
_entity_poly.pdbx_seq_one_letter_code
_entity_poly.pdbx_strand_id
1 'polypeptide(L)'
;MLFVERNSQINGLPTITTIKNSATSNSLFSSESQFSSDNVLDDESTSLDTPDDPEIKSVLNKMEELNRTNEADIRSVTSKISSSSQAGRSSSPLPNGNNRYEELLPPRSNSLQPTVEDDEDFDLWTIWGNLVKSWELEWKRRPSCVKELARRGIPQHFRTIAWQLLSGANVKLLHENYSEYLRLSSPYEKAISRDIPRTFPKLDFFKDEGKGQQSLFNVMKAYSLHDREVGYCQGSSFIVGQLLLQMPEEEAFAVFVRLMENYRLRELYKPTMTELGLCMFQLEMMVQEQIPDLYMHFNNMGFDTSMYASSWFLTVFITTLPLDLANRIMDWFLVDGIDTIFRIALSILQQSRIDLLQLDMEGMLKYFQREVRSRYENDHELLFTIASRIHLNAKKMKKLEKEYLSKRTKDQEEAIELR
;
A
#
# COMPACT_ATOMS: atom_id res chain seq x y z
N MET A 1 2.91 5.85 18.69
CA MET A 1 3.82 4.95 19.42
C MET A 1 3.20 3.57 19.39
N LEU A 2 3.57 2.73 18.43
CA LEU A 2 3.16 1.33 18.39
C LEU A 2 4.14 0.59 19.32
N PHE A 3 3.80 0.50 20.60
CA PHE A 3 4.52 -0.36 21.52
C PHE A 3 4.14 -1.80 21.20
N VAL A 4 5.15 -2.60 20.90
CA VAL A 4 5.06 -4.06 20.98
C VAL A 4 5.08 -4.41 22.49
N GLU A 5 3.92 -4.47 23.13
CA GLU A 5 3.82 -5.10 24.45
C GLU A 5 4.08 -6.60 24.29
N ARG A 6 5.19 -7.04 24.83
CA ARG A 6 5.46 -8.46 25.03
C ARG A 6 4.42 -9.03 26.00
N ASN A 7 3.49 -9.80 25.52
CA ASN A 7 2.75 -10.73 26.33
C ASN A 7 3.66 -11.94 26.67
N SER A 8 4.45 -11.80 27.71
CA SER A 8 5.10 -12.92 28.39
C SER A 8 4.14 -13.48 29.44
N GLN A 9 3.30 -14.41 29.06
CA GLN A 9 2.73 -15.43 29.96
C GLN A 9 1.92 -16.46 29.16
N ILE A 10 2.55 -17.54 28.76
CA ILE A 10 1.92 -18.85 28.66
C ILE A 10 2.98 -19.87 29.09
N ASN A 11 3.00 -20.22 30.37
CA ASN A 11 3.60 -21.42 30.89
C ASN A 11 2.59 -22.57 30.70
N GLY A 12 3.04 -23.67 30.12
CA GLY A 12 2.28 -24.92 30.13
C GLY A 12 2.36 -25.70 28.81
N LEU A 13 3.51 -26.31 28.51
CA LEU A 13 3.62 -27.35 27.50
C LEU A 13 3.64 -28.72 28.19
N PRO A 14 2.82 -29.68 27.75
CA PRO A 14 3.04 -31.08 28.08
C PRO A 14 4.10 -31.70 27.17
N THR A 15 4.99 -32.44 27.77
CA THR A 15 6.04 -33.25 27.20
C THR A 15 5.50 -34.24 26.16
N ILE A 16 5.97 -34.23 24.94
CA ILE A 16 5.72 -35.28 23.96
C ILE A 16 6.92 -36.19 23.86
N THR A 17 6.65 -37.41 24.18
CA THR A 17 7.49 -38.59 24.17
C THR A 17 7.93 -38.92 22.74
N THR A 18 9.21 -39.19 22.59
CA THR A 18 9.90 -39.65 21.39
C THR A 18 9.33 -41.00 20.91
N ILE A 19 8.91 -41.09 19.67
CA ILE A 19 8.77 -42.35 18.94
C ILE A 19 9.68 -42.32 17.73
N LYS A 20 10.71 -43.18 17.77
CA LYS A 20 11.53 -43.61 16.62
C LYS A 20 10.76 -44.64 15.81
N ASN A 21 10.74 -44.54 14.49
CA ASN A 21 10.78 -45.68 13.57
C ASN A 21 11.12 -45.13 12.16
N SER A 22 12.27 -45.45 11.65
CA SER A 22 12.77 -46.55 10.81
C SER A 22 12.31 -46.45 9.36
N ALA A 23 13.36 -46.39 8.55
CA ALA A 23 13.43 -46.35 7.08
C ALA A 23 12.69 -47.51 6.41
N THR A 24 12.20 -47.24 5.20
CA THR A 24 12.41 -48.15 4.03
C THR A 24 12.24 -47.39 2.71
N SER A 25 13.24 -47.55 1.88
CA SER A 25 13.34 -47.22 0.47
C SER A 25 12.29 -47.97 -0.40
N ASN A 26 11.81 -47.34 -1.46
CA ASN A 26 11.85 -47.97 -2.79
C ASN A 26 11.59 -46.97 -3.91
N SER A 27 12.43 -47.14 -4.88
CA SER A 27 12.64 -46.61 -6.21
C SER A 27 11.55 -46.97 -7.24
N LEU A 28 11.68 -46.29 -8.40
CA LEU A 28 11.18 -46.62 -9.77
C LEU A 28 9.87 -45.93 -10.15
N PHE A 29 9.86 -45.03 -11.12
CA PHE A 29 9.84 -45.30 -12.57
C PHE A 29 10.00 -43.97 -13.34
N SER A 30 10.94 -44.02 -14.28
CA SER A 30 11.08 -43.13 -15.43
C SER A 30 10.06 -43.50 -16.50
N SER A 31 9.52 -42.53 -17.21
CA SER A 31 9.19 -42.73 -18.65
C SER A 31 9.10 -41.38 -19.36
N GLU A 32 10.10 -41.18 -20.21
CA GLU A 32 10.10 -40.25 -21.32
C GLU A 32 9.03 -40.68 -22.35
N SER A 33 8.35 -39.71 -22.99
CA SER A 33 7.84 -39.87 -24.32
C SER A 33 7.94 -38.56 -25.09
N GLN A 34 8.88 -38.57 -26.02
CA GLN A 34 8.94 -37.70 -27.20
C GLN A 34 7.71 -37.91 -28.08
N PHE A 35 7.17 -36.83 -28.62
CA PHE A 35 6.53 -36.88 -29.95
C PHE A 35 6.81 -35.60 -30.74
N SER A 36 7.17 -35.89 -32.00
CA SER A 36 7.63 -35.01 -33.05
C SER A 36 6.56 -34.13 -33.66
N SER A 37 7.05 -33.04 -34.23
CA SER A 37 6.52 -32.20 -35.31
C SER A 37 5.73 -32.91 -36.40
N ASP A 38 4.69 -32.26 -36.93
CA ASP A 38 4.57 -31.89 -38.36
C ASP A 38 3.28 -31.13 -38.67
N ASN A 39 3.49 -29.97 -39.35
CA ASN A 39 2.73 -29.35 -40.45
C ASN A 39 1.19 -29.24 -40.39
N VAL A 40 0.64 -28.03 -40.57
CA VAL A 40 0.14 -27.51 -41.85
C VAL A 40 -0.46 -26.12 -41.67
N LEU A 41 -0.10 -25.23 -42.58
CA LEU A 41 -0.66 -23.89 -42.80
C LEU A 41 -2.12 -24.00 -43.23
N ASP A 42 -3.02 -23.22 -42.64
CA ASP A 42 -4.17 -22.69 -43.37
C ASP A 42 -4.52 -21.29 -42.82
N ASP A 43 -4.60 -20.39 -43.79
CA ASP A 43 -4.89 -18.98 -43.73
C ASP A 43 -6.42 -18.82 -43.66
N GLU A 44 -6.96 -18.38 -42.51
CA GLU A 44 -8.31 -17.82 -42.46
C GLU A 44 -8.32 -16.54 -41.61
N SER A 45 -8.44 -15.46 -42.33
CA SER A 45 -8.80 -14.14 -41.81
C SER A 45 -10.18 -14.18 -41.16
N THR A 46 -10.24 -14.27 -39.84
CA THR A 46 -11.46 -14.04 -39.07
C THR A 46 -11.33 -12.72 -38.29
N SER A 47 -12.30 -11.86 -38.56
CA SER A 47 -12.59 -10.62 -37.86
C SER A 47 -12.56 -10.85 -36.34
N LEU A 48 -11.74 -10.09 -35.66
CA LEU A 48 -11.69 -10.04 -34.17
C LEU A 48 -12.98 -9.40 -33.64
N ASP A 49 -14.01 -10.21 -33.44
CA ASP A 49 -15.08 -9.88 -32.53
C ASP A 49 -14.51 -9.88 -31.10
N THR A 50 -14.52 -8.73 -30.47
CA THR A 50 -14.18 -8.59 -29.05
C THR A 50 -15.12 -9.46 -28.24
N PRO A 51 -14.63 -10.35 -27.37
CA PRO A 51 -15.52 -11.09 -26.48
C PRO A 51 -16.18 -10.10 -25.53
N ASP A 52 -17.49 -9.93 -25.67
CA ASP A 52 -18.38 -9.31 -24.70
C ASP A 52 -18.41 -10.22 -23.46
N ASP A 53 -17.38 -10.13 -22.62
CA ASP A 53 -17.31 -10.90 -21.39
C ASP A 53 -18.32 -10.30 -20.41
N PRO A 54 -19.42 -11.00 -20.09
CA PRO A 54 -20.48 -10.49 -19.21
C PRO A 54 -19.97 -10.22 -17.80
N GLU A 55 -18.84 -10.79 -17.39
CA GLU A 55 -18.24 -10.56 -16.07
C GLU A 55 -17.50 -9.24 -16.02
N ILE A 56 -16.81 -8.83 -17.07
CA ILE A 56 -16.18 -7.51 -17.18
C ILE A 56 -17.25 -6.41 -17.17
N LYS A 57 -18.36 -6.62 -17.89
CA LYS A 57 -19.53 -5.72 -17.85
C LYS A 57 -20.13 -5.63 -16.43
N SER A 58 -20.22 -6.74 -15.70
CA SER A 58 -20.74 -6.77 -14.32
C SER A 58 -19.82 -5.99 -13.37
N VAL A 59 -18.50 -6.12 -13.51
CA VAL A 59 -17.52 -5.38 -12.69
C VAL A 59 -17.57 -3.88 -13.01
N LEU A 60 -17.66 -3.50 -14.29
CA LEU A 60 -17.79 -2.11 -14.70
C LEU A 60 -19.09 -1.47 -14.20
N ASN A 61 -20.22 -2.19 -14.25
CA ASN A 61 -21.49 -1.73 -13.73
C ASN A 61 -21.46 -1.55 -12.19
N LYS A 62 -20.84 -2.48 -11.47
CA LYS A 62 -20.62 -2.34 -10.01
C LYS A 62 -19.73 -1.16 -9.67
N MET A 63 -18.69 -0.90 -10.47
CA MET A 63 -17.83 0.26 -10.31
C MET A 63 -18.60 1.59 -10.55
N GLU A 64 -19.46 1.62 -11.55
CA GLU A 64 -20.29 2.79 -11.85
C GLU A 64 -21.30 3.06 -10.73
N GLU A 65 -21.86 2.03 -10.12
CA GLU A 65 -22.78 2.14 -8.99
C GLU A 65 -22.06 2.58 -7.70
N LEU A 66 -20.84 2.09 -7.44
CA LEU A 66 -19.98 2.55 -6.34
C LEU A 66 -19.55 4.01 -6.53
N ASN A 67 -19.18 4.39 -7.75
CA ASN A 67 -18.81 5.76 -8.06
C ASN A 67 -20.00 6.72 -7.92
N ARG A 68 -21.20 6.30 -8.30
CA ARG A 68 -22.45 7.08 -8.12
C ARG A 68 -22.79 7.32 -6.64
N THR A 69 -22.57 6.32 -5.78
CA THR A 69 -22.73 6.46 -4.32
C THR A 69 -21.67 7.38 -3.73
N ASN A 70 -20.42 7.26 -4.13
CA ASN A 70 -19.32 8.12 -3.66
C ASN A 70 -19.49 9.59 -4.14
N GLU A 71 -19.94 9.81 -5.39
CA GLU A 71 -20.25 11.16 -5.88
C GLU A 71 -21.45 11.80 -5.16
N ALA A 72 -22.46 11.02 -4.79
CA ALA A 72 -23.59 11.50 -4.02
C ALA A 72 -23.15 11.95 -2.61
N ASP A 73 -22.24 11.22 -1.98
CA ASP A 73 -21.67 11.54 -0.68
C ASP A 73 -20.76 12.79 -0.73
N ILE A 74 -19.93 12.93 -1.77
CA ILE A 74 -19.09 14.11 -1.99
C ILE A 74 -19.96 15.36 -2.25
N ARG A 75 -21.03 15.26 -3.06
CA ARG A 75 -21.96 16.36 -3.29
C ARG A 75 -22.73 16.77 -2.03
N SER A 76 -23.04 15.81 -1.16
CA SER A 76 -23.69 16.08 0.13
C SER A 76 -22.76 16.85 1.10
N VAL A 77 -21.47 16.57 1.08
CA VAL A 77 -20.46 17.27 1.89
C VAL A 77 -20.18 18.67 1.35
N THR A 78 -20.07 18.83 0.02
CA THR A 78 -19.86 20.15 -0.62
C THR A 78 -21.06 21.07 -0.48
N SER A 79 -22.30 20.55 -0.51
CA SER A 79 -23.50 21.35 -0.28
C SER A 79 -23.65 21.85 1.16
N LYS A 80 -23.12 21.11 2.15
CA LYS A 80 -23.08 21.54 3.56
C LYS A 80 -22.03 22.61 3.83
N ILE A 81 -20.92 22.60 3.08
CA ILE A 81 -19.87 23.62 3.20
C ILE A 81 -20.30 24.94 2.54
N SER A 82 -21.04 24.90 1.42
CA SER A 82 -21.53 26.12 0.75
C SER A 82 -22.73 26.79 1.45
N SER A 83 -23.46 26.09 2.31
CA SER A 83 -24.55 26.68 3.09
C SER A 83 -24.12 27.37 4.39
N SER A 84 -22.88 27.18 4.85
CA SER A 84 -22.34 27.80 6.06
C SER A 84 -21.60 29.13 5.83
N SER A 85 -21.40 29.56 4.58
CA SER A 85 -20.65 30.79 4.23
C SER A 85 -21.52 31.99 3.81
N GLN A 86 -22.85 31.91 3.96
CA GLN A 86 -23.76 33.01 3.66
C GLN A 86 -24.50 33.57 4.90
N ALA A 87 -23.77 33.96 5.90
CA ALA A 87 -24.31 34.78 6.97
C ALA A 87 -23.31 35.86 7.39
N GLY A 88 -23.53 37.07 6.91
CA GLY A 88 -22.98 38.28 7.49
C GLY A 88 -22.07 39.14 6.62
N ARG A 89 -22.67 40.01 5.79
CA ARG A 89 -22.18 41.38 5.54
C ARG A 89 -23.31 42.30 5.10
N SER A 90 -23.67 43.19 6.00
CA SER A 90 -24.55 44.33 5.77
C SER A 90 -23.83 45.45 5.03
N SER A 91 -24.60 46.11 4.23
CA SER A 91 -24.41 47.27 3.35
C SER A 91 -23.95 48.57 4.01
N SER A 92 -23.23 49.40 3.26
CA SER A 92 -23.62 50.78 2.94
C SER A 92 -22.60 51.52 2.06
N PRO A 93 -22.94 52.64 1.36
CA PRO A 93 -22.56 52.90 0.00
C PRO A 93 -21.76 54.20 -0.29
N LEU A 94 -21.09 54.20 -1.50
CA LEU A 94 -20.72 55.28 -2.45
C LEU A 94 -19.79 56.44 -1.99
N PRO A 95 -19.04 57.18 -2.87
CA PRO A 95 -19.40 57.56 -4.25
C PRO A 95 -18.28 57.65 -5.35
N ASN A 96 -18.73 57.69 -6.59
CA ASN A 96 -18.30 58.34 -7.84
C ASN A 96 -16.85 58.85 -8.04
N GLY A 97 -16.29 58.47 -9.22
CA GLY A 97 -15.23 59.19 -9.90
C GLY A 97 -14.96 58.64 -11.31
N ASN A 98 -15.42 59.41 -12.29
CA ASN A 98 -15.24 59.25 -13.75
C ASN A 98 -13.79 59.02 -14.18
N ASN A 99 -13.54 58.14 -15.20
CA ASN A 99 -13.03 58.53 -16.51
C ASN A 99 -12.91 57.36 -17.50
N ARG A 100 -13.59 57.59 -18.64
CA ARG A 100 -13.32 57.21 -20.03
C ARG A 100 -12.01 56.52 -20.30
N TYR A 101 -12.08 55.32 -20.93
CA TYR A 101 -11.58 54.98 -22.26
C TYR A 101 -12.30 53.66 -22.68
N GLU A 102 -13.40 53.84 -23.39
CA GLU A 102 -13.98 52.85 -24.29
C GLU A 102 -13.30 53.03 -25.64
N GLU A 103 -12.70 51.96 -26.17
CA GLU A 103 -12.80 51.59 -27.58
C GLU A 103 -11.95 50.37 -27.92
N LEU A 104 -12.60 49.42 -28.59
CA LEU A 104 -12.05 48.42 -29.50
C LEU A 104 -11.45 47.14 -28.93
N LEU A 105 -12.33 46.17 -28.62
CA LEU A 105 -12.06 44.76 -28.86
C LEU A 105 -13.37 44.02 -29.26
N PRO A 106 -13.31 43.08 -30.26
CA PRO A 106 -14.46 42.34 -30.75
C PRO A 106 -14.96 41.31 -29.71
N PRO A 107 -16.19 40.81 -29.85
CA PRO A 107 -16.80 39.91 -28.86
C PRO A 107 -16.05 38.58 -28.86
N ARG A 108 -15.50 38.23 -27.71
CA ARG A 108 -14.96 36.88 -27.46
C ARG A 108 -16.10 35.90 -27.30
N SER A 109 -16.16 34.95 -28.22
CA SER A 109 -16.90 33.73 -28.11
C SER A 109 -16.50 32.99 -26.82
N ASN A 110 -17.46 32.62 -26.00
CA ASN A 110 -17.30 31.70 -24.88
C ASN A 110 -16.88 30.32 -25.40
N SER A 111 -15.58 30.08 -25.46
CA SER A 111 -15.02 28.74 -25.45
C SER A 111 -14.26 28.60 -24.14
N LEU A 112 -14.80 27.84 -23.23
CA LEU A 112 -14.07 27.27 -22.10
C LEU A 112 -12.90 26.49 -22.68
N GLN A 113 -11.70 27.07 -22.64
CA GLN A 113 -10.48 26.30 -22.88
C GLN A 113 -10.21 25.49 -21.63
N PRO A 114 -10.06 24.16 -21.72
CA PRO A 114 -9.60 23.36 -20.61
C PRO A 114 -8.22 23.86 -20.18
N THR A 115 -7.98 23.88 -18.87
CA THR A 115 -6.66 24.17 -18.32
C THR A 115 -5.73 23.01 -18.67
N VAL A 116 -4.42 23.24 -18.76
CA VAL A 116 -3.43 22.22 -19.14
C VAL A 116 -3.46 21.01 -18.20
N GLU A 117 -3.87 21.22 -16.96
CA GLU A 117 -4.06 20.14 -15.95
C GLU A 117 -5.24 19.21 -16.29
N ASP A 118 -6.35 19.75 -16.83
CA ASP A 118 -7.52 18.95 -17.25
C ASP A 118 -7.21 18.04 -18.44
N ASP A 119 -6.30 18.44 -19.34
CA ASP A 119 -5.89 17.65 -20.51
C ASP A 119 -4.98 16.47 -20.10
N GLU A 120 -4.08 16.63 -19.12
CA GLU A 120 -3.22 15.53 -18.64
C GLU A 120 -4.01 14.46 -17.89
N ASP A 121 -4.98 14.84 -17.06
CA ASP A 121 -5.85 13.90 -16.33
C ASP A 121 -6.78 13.14 -17.28
N PHE A 122 -7.28 13.79 -18.32
CA PHE A 122 -8.10 13.13 -19.35
C PHE A 122 -7.29 12.10 -20.14
N ASP A 123 -6.04 12.39 -20.44
CA ASP A 123 -5.13 11.47 -21.11
C ASP A 123 -4.83 10.25 -20.25
N LEU A 124 -4.56 10.43 -18.96
CA LEU A 124 -4.33 9.32 -18.02
C LEU A 124 -5.57 8.43 -17.87
N TRP A 125 -6.76 9.00 -17.81
CA TRP A 125 -8.01 8.26 -17.77
C TRP A 125 -8.18 7.35 -19.00
N THR A 126 -7.96 7.90 -20.19
CA THR A 126 -8.07 7.16 -21.44
C THR A 126 -7.03 6.05 -21.54
N ILE A 127 -5.79 6.34 -21.13
CA ILE A 127 -4.70 5.36 -21.12
C ILE A 127 -5.03 4.20 -20.18
N TRP A 128 -5.46 4.48 -18.96
CA TRP A 128 -5.82 3.45 -17.97
C TRP A 128 -7.04 2.65 -18.41
N GLY A 129 -8.07 3.29 -18.99
CA GLY A 129 -9.23 2.62 -19.52
C GLY A 129 -8.91 1.61 -20.62
N ASN A 130 -7.99 1.95 -21.52
CA ASN A 130 -7.52 1.04 -22.55
C ASN A 130 -6.60 -0.07 -21.99
N LEU A 131 -5.72 0.29 -21.05
CA LEU A 131 -4.82 -0.65 -20.40
C LEU A 131 -5.58 -1.77 -19.67
N VAL A 132 -6.61 -1.40 -18.90
CA VAL A 132 -7.42 -2.38 -18.13
C VAL A 132 -8.15 -3.34 -19.06
N LYS A 133 -8.69 -2.86 -20.20
CA LYS A 133 -9.38 -3.70 -21.18
C LYS A 133 -8.48 -4.74 -21.86
N SER A 134 -7.20 -4.42 -22.01
CA SER A 134 -6.22 -5.27 -22.70
C SER A 134 -5.07 -5.71 -21.79
N TRP A 135 -5.34 -5.84 -20.48
CA TRP A 135 -4.33 -6.03 -19.43
C TRP A 135 -3.34 -7.15 -19.71
N GLU A 136 -3.84 -8.37 -19.98
CA GLU A 136 -2.96 -9.51 -20.17
C GLU A 136 -2.01 -9.35 -21.36
N LEU A 137 -2.51 -8.74 -22.45
CA LEU A 137 -1.71 -8.45 -23.63
C LEU A 137 -0.65 -7.41 -23.33
N GLU A 138 -1.03 -6.31 -22.69
CA GLU A 138 -0.12 -5.19 -22.37
C GLU A 138 0.90 -5.58 -21.31
N TRP A 139 0.49 -6.33 -20.30
CA TRP A 139 1.40 -6.86 -19.28
C TRP A 139 2.45 -7.80 -19.87
N LYS A 140 2.09 -8.64 -20.83
CA LYS A 140 3.05 -9.53 -21.53
C LYS A 140 3.97 -8.77 -22.48
N ARG A 141 3.41 -7.81 -23.25
CA ARG A 141 4.17 -7.10 -24.30
C ARG A 141 5.06 -5.99 -23.75
N ARG A 142 4.57 -5.21 -22.79
CA ARG A 142 5.20 -3.97 -22.32
C ARG A 142 5.12 -3.81 -20.81
N PRO A 143 5.61 -4.77 -20.00
CA PRO A 143 5.50 -4.70 -18.54
C PRO A 143 6.18 -3.44 -17.97
N SER A 144 7.26 -2.96 -18.59
CA SER A 144 7.95 -1.75 -18.14
C SER A 144 7.10 -0.50 -18.32
N CYS A 145 6.33 -0.39 -19.42
CA CYS A 145 5.42 0.73 -19.64
C CYS A 145 4.28 0.73 -18.62
N VAL A 146 3.70 -0.45 -18.34
CA VAL A 146 2.63 -0.59 -17.33
C VAL A 146 3.14 -0.17 -15.94
N LYS A 147 4.34 -0.63 -15.57
CA LYS A 147 4.97 -0.24 -14.30
C LYS A 147 5.24 1.27 -14.22
N GLU A 148 5.68 1.86 -15.32
CA GLU A 148 5.93 3.30 -15.35
C GLU A 148 4.65 4.11 -15.22
N LEU A 149 3.56 3.69 -15.87
CA LEU A 149 2.25 4.31 -15.70
C LEU A 149 1.76 4.22 -14.25
N ALA A 150 1.93 3.06 -13.61
CA ALA A 150 1.57 2.90 -12.21
C ALA A 150 2.40 3.81 -11.28
N ARG A 151 3.69 4.03 -11.57
CA ARG A 151 4.54 4.97 -10.81
C ARG A 151 4.13 6.43 -10.99
N ARG A 152 3.59 6.82 -12.15
CA ARG A 152 3.00 8.16 -12.34
C ARG A 152 1.75 8.38 -11.51
N GLY A 153 1.12 7.30 -11.08
CA GLY A 153 -0.10 7.28 -10.29
C GLY A 153 -1.26 6.67 -11.06
N ILE A 154 -2.07 5.91 -10.33
CA ILE A 154 -3.28 5.30 -10.87
C ILE A 154 -4.45 6.23 -10.55
N PRO A 155 -5.25 6.68 -11.53
CA PRO A 155 -6.45 7.46 -11.25
C PRO A 155 -7.37 6.71 -10.30
N GLN A 156 -7.97 7.41 -9.34
CA GLN A 156 -8.73 6.82 -8.23
C GLN A 156 -9.75 5.77 -8.70
N HIS A 157 -10.48 6.07 -9.76
CA HIS A 157 -11.52 5.18 -10.30
C HIS A 157 -11.00 3.86 -10.87
N PHE A 158 -9.71 3.78 -11.20
CA PHE A 158 -9.09 2.56 -11.70
C PHE A 158 -8.36 1.77 -10.63
N ARG A 159 -8.12 2.32 -9.43
CA ARG A 159 -7.37 1.63 -8.38
C ARG A 159 -7.95 0.29 -8.00
N THR A 160 -9.27 0.19 -7.89
CA THR A 160 -9.97 -1.07 -7.57
C THR A 160 -9.52 -2.21 -8.49
N ILE A 161 -9.61 -2.02 -9.79
CA ILE A 161 -9.25 -3.05 -10.76
C ILE A 161 -7.74 -3.16 -10.97
N ALA A 162 -7.04 -2.03 -11.01
CA ALA A 162 -5.60 -1.99 -11.23
C ALA A 162 -4.83 -2.69 -10.10
N TRP A 163 -5.23 -2.51 -8.84
CA TRP A 163 -4.58 -3.18 -7.70
C TRP A 163 -4.80 -4.69 -7.72
N GLN A 164 -5.99 -5.16 -8.12
CA GLN A 164 -6.25 -6.58 -8.32
C GLN A 164 -5.37 -7.16 -9.44
N LEU A 165 -5.29 -6.47 -10.57
CA LEU A 165 -4.50 -6.90 -11.73
C LEU A 165 -2.99 -6.87 -11.43
N LEU A 166 -2.47 -5.79 -10.84
CA LEU A 166 -1.05 -5.66 -10.47
C LEU A 166 -0.62 -6.69 -9.44
N SER A 167 -1.44 -6.95 -8.44
CA SER A 167 -1.16 -7.96 -7.41
C SER A 167 -1.30 -9.39 -7.93
N GLY A 168 -2.00 -9.60 -9.05
CA GLY A 168 -2.38 -10.92 -9.55
C GLY A 168 -3.40 -11.61 -8.66
N ALA A 169 -4.27 -10.83 -8.00
CA ALA A 169 -5.32 -11.37 -7.14
C ALA A 169 -6.34 -12.18 -7.97
N ASN A 170 -6.66 -13.38 -7.51
CA ASN A 170 -7.70 -14.23 -8.09
C ASN A 170 -8.81 -14.44 -7.07
N VAL A 171 -9.81 -13.56 -7.15
CA VAL A 171 -10.96 -13.57 -6.23
C VAL A 171 -11.71 -14.89 -6.29
N LYS A 172 -11.93 -15.43 -7.50
CA LYS A 172 -12.67 -16.70 -7.71
C LYS A 172 -12.01 -17.88 -6.97
N LEU A 173 -10.69 -17.96 -7.01
CA LEU A 173 -9.94 -19.03 -6.34
C LEU A 173 -10.03 -18.95 -4.81
N LEU A 174 -10.14 -17.76 -4.26
CA LEU A 174 -10.14 -17.51 -2.82
C LEU A 174 -11.55 -17.38 -2.23
N HIS A 175 -12.58 -17.24 -3.05
CA HIS A 175 -13.97 -17.03 -2.63
C HIS A 175 -14.51 -18.15 -1.71
N GLU A 176 -14.33 -19.42 -2.12
CA GLU A 176 -14.79 -20.54 -1.32
C GLU A 176 -14.08 -20.59 0.02
N ASN A 177 -12.77 -20.44 0.04
CA ASN A 177 -11.96 -20.39 1.26
C ASN A 177 -12.38 -19.24 2.17
N TYR A 178 -12.60 -18.04 1.60
CA TYR A 178 -13.03 -16.88 2.36
C TYR A 178 -14.37 -17.11 3.07
N SER A 179 -15.35 -17.64 2.35
CA SER A 179 -16.66 -17.99 2.90
C SER A 179 -16.58 -19.05 4.01
N GLU A 180 -15.64 -20.01 3.90
CA GLU A 180 -15.39 -20.98 4.94
C GLU A 180 -14.75 -20.35 6.19
N TYR A 181 -13.72 -19.50 6.02
CA TYR A 181 -13.06 -18.81 7.13
C TYR A 181 -14.01 -17.92 7.93
N LEU A 182 -14.99 -17.30 7.29
CA LEU A 182 -15.99 -16.49 7.99
C LEU A 182 -16.87 -17.31 8.95
N ARG A 183 -17.08 -18.60 8.68
CA ARG A 183 -17.86 -19.50 9.53
C ARG A 183 -17.07 -20.06 10.72
N LEU A 184 -15.75 -20.07 10.61
CA LEU A 184 -14.85 -20.59 11.64
C LEU A 184 -14.53 -19.49 12.67
N SER A 185 -14.14 -19.90 13.90
CA SER A 185 -13.61 -19.00 14.90
C SER A 185 -12.08 -18.91 14.81
N SER A 186 -11.55 -17.71 15.08
CA SER A 186 -10.10 -17.48 15.12
C SER A 186 -9.64 -17.19 16.55
N PRO A 187 -8.46 -17.71 16.96
CA PRO A 187 -7.86 -17.34 18.26
C PRO A 187 -7.50 -15.84 18.34
N TYR A 188 -7.46 -15.15 17.22
CA TYR A 188 -7.07 -13.73 17.13
C TYR A 188 -8.24 -12.74 17.17
N GLU A 189 -9.49 -13.20 17.21
CA GLU A 189 -10.69 -12.32 17.17
C GLU A 189 -10.66 -11.22 18.22
N LYS A 190 -10.22 -11.54 19.45
CA LYS A 190 -10.10 -10.54 20.53
C LYS A 190 -9.04 -9.47 20.24
N ALA A 191 -7.92 -9.86 19.62
CA ALA A 191 -6.87 -8.93 19.24
C ALA A 191 -7.32 -8.03 18.09
N ILE A 192 -7.95 -8.62 17.08
CA ILE A 192 -8.53 -7.91 15.93
C ILE A 192 -9.57 -6.89 16.41
N SER A 193 -10.54 -7.30 17.22
CA SER A 193 -11.61 -6.42 17.74
C SER A 193 -11.07 -5.23 18.54
N ARG A 194 -9.93 -5.40 19.23
CA ARG A 194 -9.27 -4.30 19.95
C ARG A 194 -8.65 -3.27 19.00
N ASP A 195 -8.18 -3.71 17.82
CA ASP A 195 -7.49 -2.85 16.87
C ASP A 195 -8.43 -2.13 15.89
N ILE A 196 -9.61 -2.67 15.63
CA ILE A 196 -10.59 -2.10 14.71
C ILE A 196 -10.96 -0.65 15.06
N PRO A 197 -11.35 -0.29 16.30
CA PRO A 197 -11.76 1.09 16.62
C PRO A 197 -10.65 2.13 16.45
N ARG A 198 -9.39 1.69 16.48
CA ARG A 198 -8.22 2.57 16.29
C ARG A 198 -7.70 2.61 14.85
N THR A 199 -8.28 1.78 13.96
CA THR A 199 -7.94 1.77 12.53
C THR A 199 -8.84 2.76 11.81
N PHE A 200 -8.27 3.85 11.31
CA PHE A 200 -8.96 4.95 10.62
C PHE A 200 -10.15 5.57 11.40
N PRO A 201 -9.99 5.96 12.68
CA PRO A 201 -11.11 6.41 13.52
C PRO A 201 -11.79 7.70 13.02
N LYS A 202 -11.14 8.44 12.10
CA LYS A 202 -11.67 9.70 11.55
C LYS A 202 -12.44 9.52 10.25
N LEU A 203 -12.35 8.36 9.61
CA LEU A 203 -13.05 8.10 8.35
C LEU A 203 -14.47 7.58 8.60
N ASP A 204 -15.45 8.19 7.98
CA ASP A 204 -16.87 7.86 8.18
C ASP A 204 -17.18 6.39 7.88
N PHE A 205 -16.50 5.81 6.90
CA PHE A 205 -16.63 4.40 6.55
C PHE A 205 -16.32 3.45 7.72
N PHE A 206 -15.40 3.84 8.62
CA PHE A 206 -14.98 3.04 9.78
C PHE A 206 -15.52 3.57 11.12
N LYS A 207 -16.41 4.58 11.12
CA LYS A 207 -17.05 5.05 12.34
C LYS A 207 -18.16 4.10 12.77
N ASP A 208 -18.29 3.95 14.08
CA ASP A 208 -19.40 3.32 14.81
C ASP A 208 -20.06 2.12 14.12
N GLU A 209 -19.77 0.90 14.55
CA GLU A 209 -20.43 -0.37 14.15
C GLU A 209 -20.87 -0.47 12.67
N GLY A 210 -20.30 0.40 11.81
CA GLY A 210 -20.61 0.50 10.39
C GLY A 210 -20.09 -0.71 9.61
N LYS A 211 -20.52 -0.83 8.37
CA LYS A 211 -20.09 -1.89 7.45
C LYS A 211 -18.57 -2.01 7.34
N GLY A 212 -17.84 -0.88 7.41
CA GLY A 212 -16.39 -0.86 7.29
C GLY A 212 -15.67 -1.58 8.41
N GLN A 213 -16.10 -1.41 9.67
CA GLN A 213 -15.53 -2.13 10.81
C GLN A 213 -15.80 -3.63 10.72
N GLN A 214 -17.01 -4.03 10.33
CA GLN A 214 -17.36 -5.43 10.16
C GLN A 214 -16.55 -6.07 9.02
N SER A 215 -16.44 -5.40 7.87
CA SER A 215 -15.62 -5.89 6.75
C SER A 215 -14.15 -6.00 7.12
N LEU A 216 -13.62 -5.03 7.87
CA LEU A 216 -12.25 -5.08 8.37
C LEU A 216 -12.04 -6.28 9.31
N PHE A 217 -12.98 -6.51 10.22
CA PHE A 217 -12.95 -7.68 11.11
C PHE A 217 -12.96 -8.98 10.31
N ASN A 218 -13.87 -9.11 9.35
CA ASN A 218 -14.04 -10.29 8.51
C ASN A 218 -12.76 -10.64 7.76
N VAL A 219 -12.17 -9.66 7.06
CA VAL A 219 -10.93 -9.87 6.29
C VAL A 219 -9.77 -10.26 7.18
N MET A 220 -9.59 -9.56 8.31
CA MET A 220 -8.50 -9.87 9.24
C MET A 220 -8.67 -11.25 9.89
N LYS A 221 -9.91 -11.62 10.28
CA LYS A 221 -10.24 -12.94 10.79
C LYS A 221 -9.96 -14.02 9.74
N ALA A 222 -10.43 -13.84 8.51
CA ALA A 222 -10.21 -14.77 7.43
C ALA A 222 -8.70 -14.97 7.15
N TYR A 223 -7.93 -13.88 7.11
CA TYR A 223 -6.49 -13.97 6.92
C TYR A 223 -5.79 -14.72 8.06
N SER A 224 -6.17 -14.49 9.31
CA SER A 224 -5.59 -15.18 10.46
C SER A 224 -5.81 -16.70 10.47
N LEU A 225 -6.83 -17.18 9.76
CA LEU A 225 -7.11 -18.60 9.53
C LEU A 225 -6.43 -19.13 8.27
N HIS A 226 -6.25 -18.27 7.26
CA HIS A 226 -5.55 -18.59 6.03
C HIS A 226 -4.06 -18.82 6.26
N ASP A 227 -3.42 -17.93 7.02
CA ASP A 227 -2.00 -18.02 7.37
C ASP A 227 -1.82 -18.11 8.90
N ARG A 228 -1.80 -19.32 9.41
CA ARG A 228 -1.69 -19.59 10.85
C ARG A 228 -0.32 -19.28 11.45
N GLU A 229 0.74 -19.21 10.63
CA GLU A 229 2.08 -18.86 11.09
C GLU A 229 2.18 -17.36 11.43
N VAL A 230 1.59 -16.52 10.61
CA VAL A 230 1.49 -15.08 10.88
C VAL A 230 0.35 -14.79 11.83
N GLY A 231 -0.81 -15.44 11.63
CA GLY A 231 -2.02 -15.18 12.38
C GLY A 231 -2.47 -13.73 12.24
N TYR A 232 -2.32 -12.95 13.30
CA TYR A 232 -2.61 -11.52 13.31
C TYR A 232 -1.40 -10.71 13.80
N CYS A 233 -1.00 -9.74 13.02
CA CYS A 233 0.03 -8.75 13.40
C CYS A 233 -0.60 -7.35 13.48
N GLN A 234 -0.33 -6.65 14.58
CA GLN A 234 -0.78 -5.27 14.76
C GLN A 234 -0.19 -4.37 13.66
N GLY A 235 -1.04 -3.55 13.04
CA GLY A 235 -0.66 -2.69 11.91
C GLY A 235 -1.14 -3.20 10.56
N SER A 236 -1.30 -4.52 10.37
CA SER A 236 -1.82 -5.10 9.12
C SER A 236 -3.26 -4.64 8.81
N SER A 237 -4.05 -4.34 9.83
CA SER A 237 -5.40 -3.78 9.69
C SER A 237 -5.44 -2.45 8.92
N PHE A 238 -4.37 -1.65 8.97
CA PHE A 238 -4.32 -0.40 8.19
C PHE A 238 -4.20 -0.67 6.69
N ILE A 239 -3.45 -1.71 6.27
CA ILE A 239 -3.38 -2.11 4.87
C ILE A 239 -4.73 -2.62 4.40
N VAL A 240 -5.36 -3.52 5.17
CA VAL A 240 -6.71 -4.03 4.82
C VAL A 240 -7.73 -2.90 4.80
N GLY A 241 -7.67 -1.97 5.76
CA GLY A 241 -8.56 -0.80 5.76
C GLY A 241 -8.38 0.07 4.52
N GLN A 242 -7.15 0.29 4.05
CA GLN A 242 -6.89 0.99 2.79
C GLN A 242 -7.49 0.26 1.59
N LEU A 243 -7.36 -1.08 1.53
CA LEU A 243 -7.96 -1.89 0.46
C LEU A 243 -9.49 -1.79 0.47
N LEU A 244 -10.13 -1.85 1.65
CA LEU A 244 -11.58 -1.74 1.81
C LEU A 244 -12.13 -0.36 1.41
N LEU A 245 -11.31 0.69 1.44
CA LEU A 245 -11.69 2.00 0.89
C LEU A 245 -11.69 2.03 -0.65
N GLN A 246 -11.04 1.07 -1.30
CA GLN A 246 -10.92 1.00 -2.75
C GLN A 246 -11.78 -0.11 -3.37
N MET A 247 -12.07 -1.19 -2.63
CA MET A 247 -12.71 -2.39 -3.19
C MET A 247 -13.57 -3.11 -2.15
N PRO A 248 -14.52 -3.96 -2.61
CA PRO A 248 -15.32 -4.81 -1.74
C PRO A 248 -14.48 -5.81 -0.93
N GLU A 249 -15.11 -6.41 0.07
CA GLU A 249 -14.50 -7.22 1.11
C GLU A 249 -13.74 -8.45 0.57
N GLU A 250 -14.32 -9.18 -0.37
CA GLU A 250 -13.71 -10.39 -0.95
C GLU A 250 -12.49 -10.06 -1.81
N GLU A 251 -12.58 -9.01 -2.62
CA GLU A 251 -11.48 -8.50 -3.42
C GLU A 251 -10.34 -7.98 -2.52
N ALA A 252 -10.69 -7.27 -1.44
CA ALA A 252 -9.70 -6.80 -0.47
C ALA A 252 -8.96 -7.97 0.19
N PHE A 253 -9.67 -9.04 0.55
CA PHE A 253 -9.06 -10.26 1.07
C PHE A 253 -8.10 -10.87 0.04
N ALA A 254 -8.54 -11.01 -1.22
CA ALA A 254 -7.72 -11.61 -2.28
C ALA A 254 -6.45 -10.80 -2.56
N VAL A 255 -6.56 -9.46 -2.64
CA VAL A 255 -5.41 -8.57 -2.81
C VAL A 255 -4.49 -8.64 -1.60
N PHE A 256 -5.04 -8.64 -0.38
CA PHE A 256 -4.23 -8.73 0.84
C PHE A 256 -3.43 -10.04 0.91
N VAL A 257 -4.04 -11.18 0.57
CA VAL A 257 -3.32 -12.47 0.47
C VAL A 257 -2.13 -12.34 -0.49
N ARG A 258 -2.32 -11.73 -1.67
CA ARG A 258 -1.23 -11.53 -2.63
C ARG A 258 -0.15 -10.57 -2.15
N LEU A 259 -0.53 -9.50 -1.45
CA LEU A 259 0.45 -8.58 -0.84
C LEU A 259 1.33 -9.32 0.18
N MET A 260 0.74 -10.20 0.96
CA MET A 260 1.47 -11.01 1.92
C MET A 260 2.40 -12.01 1.24
N GLU A 261 1.90 -12.78 0.25
CA GLU A 261 2.67 -13.83 -0.41
C GLU A 261 3.79 -13.31 -1.32
N ASN A 262 3.51 -12.27 -2.13
CA ASN A 262 4.38 -11.88 -3.24
C ASN A 262 5.21 -10.61 -2.98
N TYR A 263 4.90 -9.84 -1.92
CA TYR A 263 5.51 -8.52 -1.66
C TYR A 263 6.34 -8.47 -0.37
N ARG A 264 6.69 -9.63 0.19
CA ARG A 264 7.46 -9.79 1.44
C ARG A 264 6.78 -9.25 2.71
N LEU A 265 5.53 -8.81 2.65
CA LEU A 265 4.81 -8.34 3.85
C LEU A 265 4.63 -9.47 4.87
N ARG A 266 4.40 -10.70 4.39
CA ARG A 266 4.30 -11.89 5.23
C ARG A 266 5.53 -12.04 6.14
N GLU A 267 6.72 -11.90 5.58
CA GLU A 267 7.98 -12.04 6.31
C GLU A 267 8.17 -10.92 7.36
N LEU A 268 7.70 -9.70 7.06
CA LEU A 268 7.70 -8.58 8.02
C LEU A 268 6.78 -8.84 9.22
N TYR A 269 5.68 -9.58 9.02
CA TYR A 269 4.67 -9.82 10.05
C TYR A 269 4.87 -11.10 10.83
N LYS A 270 5.83 -11.95 10.47
CA LYS A 270 6.15 -13.15 11.25
C LYS A 270 6.50 -12.79 12.70
N PRO A 271 6.11 -13.62 13.67
CA PRO A 271 6.35 -13.35 15.10
C PRO A 271 7.84 -13.14 15.45
N THR A 272 8.75 -13.68 14.65
CA THR A 272 10.20 -13.54 14.85
C THR A 272 10.71 -12.12 14.58
N MET A 273 9.96 -11.29 13.85
CA MET A 273 10.33 -9.93 13.43
C MET A 273 11.72 -9.83 12.77
N THR A 274 12.25 -10.95 12.26
CA THR A 274 13.60 -11.03 11.68
C THR A 274 13.72 -10.15 10.45
N GLU A 275 12.71 -10.21 9.57
CA GLU A 275 12.70 -9.45 8.33
C GLU A 275 12.55 -7.94 8.61
N LEU A 276 11.72 -7.57 9.58
CA LEU A 276 11.59 -6.17 10.00
C LEU A 276 12.93 -5.63 10.54
N GLY A 277 13.61 -6.40 11.40
CA GLY A 277 14.95 -6.04 11.90
C GLY A 277 15.98 -5.92 10.77
N LEU A 278 15.93 -6.80 9.77
CA LEU A 278 16.77 -6.71 8.58
C LEU A 278 16.49 -5.41 7.80
N CYS A 279 15.23 -5.07 7.60
CA CYS A 279 14.86 -3.82 6.91
C CYS A 279 15.34 -2.57 7.68
N MET A 280 15.24 -2.58 9.03
CA MET A 280 15.78 -1.48 9.87
C MET A 280 17.29 -1.35 9.71
N PHE A 281 18.02 -2.45 9.80
CA PHE A 281 19.48 -2.48 9.59
C PHE A 281 19.87 -1.99 8.18
N GLN A 282 19.15 -2.46 7.14
CA GLN A 282 19.42 -2.03 5.77
C GLN A 282 19.15 -0.53 5.58
N LEU A 283 18.06 0.00 6.15
CA LEU A 283 17.75 1.43 6.08
C LEU A 283 18.82 2.25 6.81
N GLU A 284 19.22 1.84 8.00
CA GLU A 284 20.30 2.48 8.77
C GLU A 284 21.60 2.58 7.96
N MET A 285 22.03 1.49 7.33
CA MET A 285 23.23 1.47 6.49
C MET A 285 23.11 2.35 5.24
N MET A 286 21.91 2.51 4.71
CA MET A 286 21.66 3.45 3.61
C MET A 286 21.66 4.90 4.06
N VAL A 287 21.13 5.19 5.25
CA VAL A 287 21.19 6.53 5.84
C VAL A 287 22.66 6.90 6.12
N GLN A 288 23.45 5.98 6.67
CA GLN A 288 24.90 6.18 6.88
C GLN A 288 25.64 6.57 5.60
N GLU A 289 25.29 5.92 4.48
CA GLU A 289 25.95 6.18 3.20
C GLU A 289 25.47 7.46 2.52
N GLN A 290 24.15 7.73 2.53
CA GLN A 290 23.56 8.80 1.71
C GLN A 290 23.34 10.10 2.50
N ILE A 291 23.21 10.03 3.83
CA ILE A 291 22.93 11.15 4.71
C ILE A 291 23.81 11.01 5.99
N PRO A 292 25.14 11.03 5.85
CA PRO A 292 26.05 10.65 6.94
C PRO A 292 25.98 11.55 8.17
N ASP A 293 25.69 12.82 8.02
CA ASP A 293 25.51 13.75 9.12
C ASP A 293 24.23 13.47 9.94
N LEU A 294 23.14 13.12 9.27
CA LEU A 294 21.92 12.69 9.94
C LEU A 294 22.12 11.36 10.68
N TYR A 295 22.84 10.41 10.07
CA TYR A 295 23.24 9.16 10.72
C TYR A 295 24.02 9.43 12.02
N MET A 296 25.04 10.29 11.94
CA MET A 296 25.82 10.66 13.12
C MET A 296 24.98 11.34 14.20
N HIS A 297 24.05 12.20 13.80
CA HIS A 297 23.14 12.86 14.74
C HIS A 297 22.22 11.85 15.45
N PHE A 298 21.63 10.92 14.70
CA PHE A 298 20.79 9.86 15.27
C PHE A 298 21.57 8.99 16.27
N ASN A 299 22.79 8.58 15.91
CA ASN A 299 23.65 7.79 16.81
C ASN A 299 24.02 8.57 18.08
N ASN A 300 24.39 9.84 17.96
CA ASN A 300 24.74 10.68 19.12
C ASN A 300 23.56 10.88 20.08
N MET A 301 22.33 10.88 19.55
CA MET A 301 21.09 11.00 20.33
C MET A 301 20.55 9.65 20.82
N GLY A 302 21.16 8.51 20.44
CA GLY A 302 20.62 7.18 20.71
C GLY A 302 19.28 6.93 20.03
N PHE A 303 19.04 7.55 18.85
CA PHE A 303 17.80 7.49 18.11
C PHE A 303 17.85 6.35 17.10
N ASP A 304 17.33 5.18 17.51
CA ASP A 304 17.34 3.97 16.71
C ASP A 304 16.38 4.05 15.52
N THR A 305 16.77 3.43 14.38
CA THR A 305 15.97 3.40 13.15
C THR A 305 14.58 2.79 13.38
N SER A 306 14.46 1.82 14.27
CA SER A 306 13.17 1.20 14.59
C SER A 306 12.17 2.16 15.26
N MET A 307 12.64 3.22 15.90
CA MET A 307 11.77 4.20 16.59
C MET A 307 10.89 4.99 15.63
N TYR A 308 11.33 5.19 14.40
CA TYR A 308 10.57 5.93 13.39
C TYR A 308 10.12 5.10 12.19
N ALA A 309 10.94 4.16 11.73
CA ALA A 309 10.71 3.47 10.47
C ALA A 309 9.87 2.19 10.59
N SER A 310 9.74 1.57 11.78
CA SER A 310 8.97 0.33 11.93
C SER A 310 7.53 0.44 11.42
N SER A 311 6.86 1.54 11.74
CA SER A 311 5.50 1.80 11.25
C SER A 311 5.43 1.98 9.74
N TRP A 312 6.47 2.54 9.11
CA TRP A 312 6.54 2.73 7.67
C TRP A 312 6.53 1.40 6.91
N PHE A 313 7.31 0.43 7.39
CA PHE A 313 7.38 -0.89 6.80
C PHE A 313 6.14 -1.73 7.11
N LEU A 314 5.63 -1.68 8.33
CA LEU A 314 4.45 -2.45 8.74
C LEU A 314 3.13 -1.91 8.18
N THR A 315 3.08 -0.67 7.73
CA THR A 315 1.82 -0.08 7.23
C THR A 315 1.95 0.57 5.86
N VAL A 316 3.08 0.40 5.16
CA VAL A 316 3.36 1.05 3.87
C VAL A 316 3.03 2.55 3.93
N PHE A 317 3.51 3.24 4.97
CA PHE A 317 3.28 4.66 5.27
C PHE A 317 1.83 5.10 5.55
N ILE A 318 0.86 4.21 5.55
CA ILE A 318 -0.57 4.55 5.72
C ILE A 318 -0.83 5.31 7.03
N THR A 319 -0.15 4.94 8.12
CA THR A 319 -0.32 5.59 9.43
C THR A 319 0.43 6.92 9.54
N THR A 320 1.42 7.14 8.68
CA THR A 320 2.34 8.28 8.77
C THR A 320 1.94 9.42 7.84
N LEU A 321 1.51 9.11 6.64
CA LEU A 321 1.25 10.08 5.57
C LEU A 321 -0.25 10.31 5.32
N PRO A 322 -0.65 11.37 4.61
CA PRO A 322 -2.01 11.55 4.12
C PRO A 322 -2.47 10.35 3.29
N LEU A 323 -3.76 10.02 3.35
CA LEU A 323 -4.30 8.80 2.71
C LEU A 323 -4.11 8.80 1.19
N ASP A 324 -4.31 9.94 0.53
CA ASP A 324 -4.14 10.06 -0.93
C ASP A 324 -2.69 9.78 -1.33
N LEU A 325 -1.75 10.30 -0.55
CA LEU A 325 -0.33 10.01 -0.73
C LEU A 325 -0.01 8.54 -0.46
N ALA A 326 -0.57 7.95 0.60
CA ALA A 326 -0.42 6.52 0.89
C ALA A 326 -1.01 5.64 -0.23
N ASN A 327 -2.13 6.04 -0.85
CA ASN A 327 -2.67 5.36 -2.02
C ASN A 327 -1.70 5.40 -3.22
N ARG A 328 -1.06 6.54 -3.46
CA ARG A 328 -0.07 6.66 -4.52
C ARG A 328 1.21 5.87 -4.22
N ILE A 329 1.61 5.78 -2.95
CA ILE A 329 2.71 4.89 -2.53
C ILE A 329 2.33 3.43 -2.74
N MET A 330 1.08 3.03 -2.50
CA MET A 330 0.60 1.69 -2.79
C MET A 330 0.63 1.38 -4.29
N ASP A 331 0.30 2.34 -5.17
CA ASP A 331 0.46 2.19 -6.62
C ASP A 331 1.90 1.81 -7.00
N TRP A 332 2.90 2.46 -6.39
CA TRP A 332 4.33 2.14 -6.56
C TRP A 332 4.70 0.79 -5.94
N PHE A 333 4.20 0.52 -4.73
CA PHE A 333 4.48 -0.72 -4.01
C PHE A 333 4.03 -1.96 -4.79
N LEU A 334 2.90 -1.88 -5.49
CA LEU A 334 2.41 -2.96 -6.33
C LEU A 334 3.28 -3.26 -7.56
N VAL A 335 4.18 -2.37 -7.95
CA VAL A 335 5.10 -2.58 -9.09
C VAL A 335 6.56 -2.80 -8.68
N ASP A 336 7.01 -2.20 -7.59
CA ASP A 336 8.41 -2.25 -7.14
C ASP A 336 8.60 -3.01 -5.82
N GLY A 337 7.50 -3.38 -5.14
CA GLY A 337 7.55 -4.12 -3.88
C GLY A 337 8.22 -3.33 -2.75
N ILE A 338 8.96 -4.04 -1.90
CA ILE A 338 9.61 -3.51 -0.69
C ILE A 338 10.59 -2.36 -0.99
N ASP A 339 11.16 -2.32 -2.20
CA ASP A 339 12.07 -1.27 -2.63
C ASP A 339 11.42 0.11 -2.60
N THR A 340 10.10 0.18 -2.83
CA THR A 340 9.31 1.42 -2.71
C THR A 340 9.43 2.00 -1.30
N ILE A 341 9.33 1.17 -0.26
CA ILE A 341 9.38 1.63 1.13
C ILE A 341 10.74 2.25 1.43
N PHE A 342 11.83 1.61 1.01
CA PHE A 342 13.18 2.17 1.18
C PHE A 342 13.37 3.50 0.46
N ARG A 343 12.90 3.61 -0.79
CA ARG A 343 13.03 4.84 -1.57
C ARG A 343 12.24 6.00 -0.97
N ILE A 344 11.01 5.76 -0.55
CA ILE A 344 10.17 6.77 0.11
C ILE A 344 10.77 7.16 1.47
N ALA A 345 11.23 6.18 2.28
CA ALA A 345 11.88 6.43 3.55
C ALA A 345 13.10 7.36 3.41
N LEU A 346 14.01 7.04 2.48
CA LEU A 346 15.18 7.85 2.22
C LEU A 346 14.81 9.24 1.67
N SER A 347 13.81 9.33 0.82
CA SER A 347 13.32 10.63 0.32
C SER A 347 12.78 11.51 1.44
N ILE A 348 12.01 10.95 2.38
CA ILE A 348 11.52 11.66 3.58
C ILE A 348 12.71 12.15 4.40
N LEU A 349 13.68 11.28 4.68
CA LEU A 349 14.85 11.64 5.50
C LEU A 349 15.71 12.71 4.84
N GLN A 350 15.94 12.64 3.52
CA GLN A 350 16.68 13.66 2.78
C GLN A 350 15.99 15.03 2.85
N GLN A 351 14.68 15.07 2.68
CA GLN A 351 13.91 16.32 2.73
C GLN A 351 13.78 16.90 4.13
N SER A 352 13.77 16.04 5.15
CA SER A 352 13.64 16.43 6.57
C SER A 352 14.98 16.66 7.26
N ARG A 353 16.12 16.44 6.53
CA ARG A 353 17.45 16.45 7.12
C ARG A 353 17.76 17.71 7.92
N ILE A 354 17.47 18.89 7.37
CA ILE A 354 17.81 20.18 8.02
C ILE A 354 17.01 20.36 9.31
N ASP A 355 15.73 20.00 9.29
CA ASP A 355 14.85 20.10 10.45
C ASP A 355 15.29 19.12 11.55
N LEU A 356 15.53 17.86 11.17
CA LEU A 356 15.92 16.81 12.10
C LEU A 356 17.26 17.05 12.79
N LEU A 357 18.25 17.65 12.11
CA LEU A 357 19.55 17.97 12.69
C LEU A 357 19.47 19.03 13.82
N GLN A 358 18.36 19.75 13.94
CA GLN A 358 18.15 20.78 14.97
C GLN A 358 17.38 20.23 16.19
N LEU A 359 16.88 19.00 16.12
CA LEU A 359 16.01 18.42 17.13
C LEU A 359 16.77 17.46 18.04
N ASP A 360 16.37 17.41 19.29
CA ASP A 360 16.73 16.35 20.23
C ASP A 360 15.88 15.10 19.99
N MET A 361 16.10 14.05 20.78
CA MET A 361 15.38 12.78 20.67
C MET A 361 13.85 12.94 20.75
N GLU A 362 13.36 13.75 21.69
CA GLU A 362 11.91 13.98 21.85
C GLU A 362 11.35 14.77 20.68
N GLY A 363 12.06 15.79 20.23
CA GLY A 363 11.72 16.58 19.04
C GLY A 363 11.63 15.71 17.78
N MET A 364 12.60 14.81 17.56
CA MET A 364 12.60 13.89 16.43
C MET A 364 11.41 12.90 16.49
N LEU A 365 11.11 12.33 17.67
CA LEU A 365 9.92 11.48 17.83
C LEU A 365 8.63 12.23 17.48
N LYS A 366 8.48 13.45 17.98
CA LYS A 366 7.32 14.31 17.68
C LYS A 366 7.24 14.65 16.19
N TYR A 367 8.39 14.95 15.57
CA TYR A 367 8.48 15.23 14.15
C TYR A 367 7.93 14.06 13.31
N PHE A 368 8.42 12.85 13.53
CA PHE A 368 7.96 11.67 12.79
C PHE A 368 6.52 11.27 13.09
N GLN A 369 6.00 11.57 14.28
CA GLN A 369 4.62 11.24 14.64
C GLN A 369 3.58 12.22 14.07
N ARG A 370 3.93 13.48 13.84
CA ARG A 370 2.98 14.55 13.52
C ARG A 370 3.40 15.42 12.35
N GLU A 371 4.63 15.93 12.36
CA GLU A 371 5.06 17.00 11.45
C GLU A 371 5.33 16.48 10.04
N VAL A 372 5.85 15.26 9.90
CA VAL A 372 6.03 14.62 8.59
C VAL A 372 4.72 14.58 7.81
N ARG A 373 3.59 14.27 8.48
CA ARG A 373 2.27 14.23 7.80
C ARG A 373 1.90 15.60 7.23
N SER A 374 2.01 16.64 8.04
CA SER A 374 1.64 18.00 7.65
C SER A 374 2.51 18.54 6.51
N ARG A 375 3.78 18.11 6.44
CA ARG A 375 4.70 18.49 5.37
C ARG A 375 4.20 18.08 3.99
N TYR A 376 3.50 16.96 3.90
CA TYR A 376 3.05 16.37 2.63
C TYR A 376 1.53 16.49 2.39
N GLU A 377 0.82 17.36 3.13
CA GLU A 377 -0.62 17.58 2.92
C GLU A 377 -0.92 18.31 1.60
N ASN A 378 -0.03 19.20 1.13
CA ASN A 378 -0.32 20.07 0.00
C ASN A 378 0.60 19.83 -1.21
N ASP A 379 1.82 19.33 -1.01
CA ASP A 379 2.78 19.07 -2.08
C ASP A 379 3.59 17.80 -1.80
N HIS A 380 3.41 16.83 -2.65
CA HIS A 380 4.06 15.52 -2.54
C HIS A 380 4.85 15.10 -3.80
N GLU A 381 4.82 15.91 -4.88
CA GLU A 381 5.53 15.56 -6.12
C GLU A 381 7.04 15.48 -5.93
N LEU A 382 7.59 16.36 -5.09
CA LEU A 382 9.01 16.33 -4.76
C LEU A 382 9.41 15.01 -4.06
N LEU A 383 8.52 14.42 -3.24
CA LEU A 383 8.75 13.13 -2.59
C LEU A 383 9.02 12.03 -3.63
N PHE A 384 8.16 11.91 -4.63
CA PHE A 384 8.30 10.90 -5.69
C PHE A 384 9.46 11.21 -6.63
N THR A 385 9.71 12.48 -6.92
CA THR A 385 10.84 12.90 -7.75
C THR A 385 12.16 12.50 -7.12
N ILE A 386 12.35 12.70 -5.82
CA ILE A 386 13.56 12.28 -5.11
C ILE A 386 13.60 10.75 -5.01
N ALA A 387 12.51 10.11 -4.61
CA ALA A 387 12.42 8.66 -4.46
C ALA A 387 12.76 7.92 -5.78
N SER A 388 12.34 8.45 -6.93
CA SER A 388 12.64 7.86 -8.25
C SER A 388 14.13 7.88 -8.60
N ARG A 389 14.88 8.84 -8.07
CA ARG A 389 16.34 8.97 -8.28
C ARG A 389 17.17 8.09 -7.34
N ILE A 390 16.57 7.56 -6.28
CA ILE A 390 17.27 6.70 -5.33
C ILE A 390 17.44 5.32 -5.95
N HIS A 391 18.69 4.93 -6.17
CA HIS A 391 19.05 3.63 -6.71
C HIS A 391 19.40 2.66 -5.57
N LEU A 392 18.63 1.57 -5.49
CA LEU A 392 18.90 0.48 -4.56
C LEU A 392 19.79 -0.58 -5.26
N ASN A 393 20.98 -0.79 -4.73
CA ASN A 393 21.90 -1.78 -5.29
C ASN A 393 21.58 -3.17 -4.71
N ALA A 394 20.99 -4.05 -5.51
CA ALA A 394 20.58 -5.40 -5.11
C ALA A 394 21.74 -6.25 -4.56
N LYS A 395 22.96 -6.06 -5.07
CA LYS A 395 24.15 -6.78 -4.54
C LYS A 395 24.51 -6.30 -3.14
N LYS A 396 24.39 -4.98 -2.90
CA LYS A 396 24.61 -4.39 -1.59
C LYS A 396 23.54 -4.83 -0.59
N MET A 397 22.26 -4.82 -0.99
CA MET A 397 21.16 -5.31 -0.14
C MET A 397 21.38 -6.76 0.31
N LYS A 398 21.78 -7.66 -0.62
CA LYS A 398 22.14 -9.05 -0.29
C LYS A 398 23.37 -9.16 0.60
N LYS A 399 24.35 -8.25 0.49
CA LYS A 399 25.50 -8.22 1.39
C LYS A 399 25.07 -7.85 2.80
N LEU A 400 24.27 -6.79 2.95
CA LEU A 400 23.73 -6.34 4.24
C LEU A 400 22.85 -7.41 4.90
N GLU A 401 22.08 -8.15 4.11
CA GLU A 401 21.30 -9.29 4.61
C GLU A 401 22.19 -10.35 5.25
N LYS A 402 23.27 -10.76 4.57
CA LYS A 402 24.22 -11.73 5.11
C LYS A 402 24.91 -11.21 6.38
N GLU A 403 25.27 -9.95 6.40
CA GLU A 403 25.90 -9.29 7.55
C GLU A 403 24.96 -9.27 8.75
N TYR A 404 23.69 -8.88 8.55
CA TYR A 404 22.68 -8.87 9.58
C TYR A 404 22.43 -10.27 10.17
N LEU A 405 22.26 -11.27 9.32
CA LEU A 405 22.04 -12.65 9.77
C LEU A 405 23.24 -13.18 10.56
N SER A 406 24.49 -12.89 10.13
CA SER A 406 25.69 -13.27 10.87
C SER A 406 25.79 -12.59 12.23
N LYS A 407 25.46 -11.31 12.33
CA LYS A 407 25.38 -10.59 13.61
C LYS A 407 24.38 -11.24 14.55
N ARG A 408 23.16 -11.45 14.05
CA ARG A 408 22.08 -12.04 14.83
C ARG A 408 22.40 -13.44 15.36
N THR A 409 23.09 -14.26 14.57
CA THR A 409 23.54 -15.60 15.01
C THR A 409 24.54 -15.48 16.15
N LYS A 410 25.51 -14.58 16.06
CA LYS A 410 26.49 -14.34 17.13
C LYS A 410 25.83 -13.84 18.41
N ASP A 411 24.91 -12.85 18.29
CA ASP A 411 24.20 -12.32 19.45
C ASP A 411 23.35 -13.41 20.15
N GLN A 412 22.81 -14.36 19.36
CA GLN A 412 22.07 -15.51 19.90
C GLN A 412 22.99 -16.54 20.60
N GLU A 413 24.16 -16.82 20.02
CA GLU A 413 25.17 -17.70 20.61
C GLU A 413 25.69 -17.12 21.93
N GLU A 414 26.06 -15.82 21.94
CA GLU A 414 26.50 -15.12 23.16
C GLU A 414 25.41 -15.10 24.24
N ALA A 415 24.14 -14.90 23.86
CA ALA A 415 23.02 -14.92 24.78
C ALA A 415 22.75 -16.32 25.38
N ILE A 416 23.12 -17.40 24.67
CA ILE A 416 23.03 -18.79 25.17
C ILE A 416 24.19 -19.09 26.10
N GLU A 417 25.41 -18.63 25.80
CA GLU A 417 26.59 -18.82 26.64
C GLU A 417 26.51 -18.09 28.00
N LEU A 418 25.74 -16.97 28.06
CA LEU A 418 25.52 -16.19 29.26
C LEU A 418 24.39 -16.73 30.17
N ARG A 419 23.70 -17.80 29.78
CA ARG A 419 22.61 -18.45 30.53
C ARG A 419 23.08 -19.74 31.18
#